data_ae36f6d16e2d86e7d0a31742b96c74d3
#
_entry.id   ae36f6d16e2d86e7d0a31742b96c74d3
#
_cell.length_a   1.000
_cell.length_b   1.000
_cell.length_c   1.000
_cell.angle_alpha   90.00
_cell.angle_beta   90.00
_cell.angle_gamma   90.00
#
_symmetry.space_group_name_H-M   'P 1'
#
loop_
_entity.id
_entity.type
_entity.pdbx_description
1 polymer ?
#
loop_
_entity_poly.entity_id
_entity_poly.type
_entity_poly.pdbx_seq_one_letter_code
_entity_poly.pdbx_strand_id
1 'polypeptide(L)'
;DRLSKTCAIRLLSVDGGVGARLLAAYPAYRAFVIPAGTYAGQGEDVWTVSVQALLLASNALSDETVQRLTARYFDSVDAVAAAVPVPLVTDPAVAAAQSVIPYHTGAAAYYTAQGITPAGPETGASPEQEAAA
;
A
#
# COMPACT_ATOMS: atom_id res chain seq x y z
N ASP A 1 18.73 1.80 5.67
CA ASP A 1 19.77 0.77 5.76
C ASP A 1 21.22 1.31 5.66
N ARG A 2 21.46 2.41 4.93
CA ARG A 2 22.80 2.98 4.80
C ARG A 2 23.29 3.63 6.09
N LEU A 3 22.42 4.36 6.78
CA LEU A 3 22.76 5.02 8.06
C LEU A 3 22.99 4.01 9.19
N SER A 4 22.20 2.93 9.26
CA SER A 4 22.37 1.91 10.30
C SER A 4 23.68 1.15 10.21
N LYS A 5 24.37 1.21 9.05
CA LYS A 5 25.71 0.62 8.85
C LYS A 5 26.84 1.53 9.29
N THR A 6 26.60 2.81 9.47
CA THR A 6 27.62 3.81 9.77
C THR A 6 27.49 4.44 11.14
N CYS A 7 26.30 4.42 11.73
CA CYS A 7 26.06 4.96 13.07
C CYS A 7 24.91 4.20 13.77
N ALA A 8 24.91 4.25 15.08
CA ALA A 8 23.77 3.76 15.85
C ALA A 8 22.55 4.65 15.58
N ILE A 9 21.46 4.04 15.14
CA ILE A 9 20.18 4.72 14.91
C ILE A 9 19.14 4.20 15.91
N ARG A 10 18.20 5.07 16.25
CA ARG A 10 16.99 4.68 16.98
C ARG A 10 15.78 5.10 16.17
N LEU A 11 14.89 4.15 15.89
CA LEU A 11 13.58 4.45 15.31
C LEU A 11 12.65 4.92 16.43
N LEU A 12 11.83 5.93 16.12
CA LEU A 12 10.81 6.43 17.04
C LEU A 12 9.44 6.02 16.52
N SER A 13 8.63 5.46 17.39
CA SER A 13 7.22 5.17 17.07
C SER A 13 6.44 6.45 16.80
N VAL A 14 5.62 6.43 15.76
CA VAL A 14 4.61 7.45 15.48
C VAL A 14 3.26 6.92 15.96
N ASP A 15 3.20 6.63 17.24
CA ASP A 15 2.02 6.09 17.92
C ASP A 15 1.15 7.18 18.58
N GLY A 16 0.06 6.74 19.18
CA GLY A 16 -0.83 7.62 19.94
C GLY A 16 -1.51 8.70 19.10
N GLY A 17 -1.69 9.88 19.70
CA GLY A 17 -2.49 10.97 19.12
C GLY A 17 -1.94 11.56 17.83
N VAL A 18 -0.61 11.46 17.57
CA VAL A 18 -0.02 11.99 16.33
C VAL A 18 -0.32 11.06 15.16
N GLY A 19 -0.10 9.76 15.32
CA GLY A 19 -0.41 8.76 14.31
C GLY A 19 -1.90 8.74 13.95
N ALA A 20 -2.76 8.75 14.94
CA ALA A 20 -4.21 8.78 14.73
C ALA A 20 -4.67 10.02 13.95
N ARG A 21 -4.13 11.21 14.25
CA ARG A 21 -4.45 12.45 13.51
C ARG A 21 -3.96 12.40 12.05
N LEU A 22 -2.77 11.83 11.81
CA LEU A 22 -2.26 11.67 10.45
C LEU A 22 -3.15 10.74 9.63
N LEU A 23 -3.54 9.60 10.19
CA LEU A 23 -4.42 8.64 9.52
C LEU A 23 -5.80 9.22 9.24
N ALA A 24 -6.34 10.02 10.16
CA ALA A 24 -7.63 10.68 9.98
C ALA A 24 -7.60 11.81 8.94
N ALA A 25 -6.48 12.56 8.88
CA ALA A 25 -6.34 13.70 7.97
C ALA A 25 -5.94 13.32 6.54
N TYR A 26 -5.30 12.17 6.37
CA TYR A 26 -4.70 11.78 5.09
C TYR A 26 -5.06 10.34 4.74
N PRO A 27 -6.10 10.10 3.92
CA PRO A 27 -6.56 8.76 3.55
C PRO A 27 -5.52 7.88 2.82
N ALA A 28 -4.48 8.51 2.25
CA ALA A 28 -3.37 7.79 1.60
C ALA A 28 -2.42 7.12 2.60
N TYR A 29 -2.43 7.51 3.87
CA TYR A 29 -1.62 6.89 4.90
C TYR A 29 -2.29 5.64 5.49
N ARG A 30 -1.47 4.68 5.86
CA ARG A 30 -1.86 3.46 6.57
C ARG A 30 -1.00 3.26 7.80
N ALA A 31 -1.59 2.70 8.85
CA ALA A 31 -0.82 2.23 9.98
C ALA A 31 0.10 1.10 9.55
N PHE A 32 1.34 1.14 10.00
CA PHE A 32 2.33 0.13 9.67
C PHE A 32 3.21 -0.18 10.87
N VAL A 33 3.65 -1.41 10.96
CA VAL A 33 4.63 -1.85 11.97
C VAL A 33 5.90 -2.26 11.25
N ILE A 34 7.01 -1.64 11.62
CA ILE A 34 8.34 -2.10 11.22
C ILE A 34 8.72 -3.20 12.21
N PRO A 35 8.82 -4.48 11.78
CA PRO A 35 9.12 -5.57 12.69
C PRO A 35 10.50 -5.43 13.33
N ALA A 36 10.64 -5.91 14.55
CA ALA A 36 11.93 -6.02 15.23
C ALA A 36 12.96 -6.73 14.34
N GLY A 37 14.21 -6.27 14.38
CA GLY A 37 15.29 -6.85 13.58
C GLY A 37 15.32 -6.39 12.09
N THR A 38 14.40 -5.54 11.65
CA THR A 38 14.44 -4.97 10.29
C THR A 38 15.71 -4.15 10.06
N TYR A 39 16.16 -3.43 11.06
CA TYR A 39 17.40 -2.65 11.05
C TYR A 39 18.38 -3.10 12.12
N ALA A 40 19.67 -2.91 11.85
CA ALA A 40 20.69 -3.24 12.83
C ALA A 40 20.48 -2.47 14.15
N GLY A 41 20.42 -3.20 15.27
CA GLY A 41 20.20 -2.62 16.59
C GLY A 41 18.73 -2.32 16.96
N GLN A 42 17.78 -2.62 16.09
CA GLN A 42 16.35 -2.51 16.38
C GLN A 42 15.86 -3.80 17.07
N GLY A 43 15.64 -3.74 18.38
CA GLY A 43 15.21 -4.88 19.20
C GLY A 43 13.69 -5.03 19.34
N GLU A 44 12.91 -4.03 18.95
CA GLU A 44 11.46 -3.97 19.16
C GLU A 44 10.73 -3.54 17.90
N ASP A 45 9.44 -3.90 17.82
CA ASP A 45 8.54 -3.42 16.78
C ASP A 45 8.35 -1.91 16.90
N VAL A 46 8.32 -1.22 15.76
CA VAL A 46 8.13 0.23 15.71
C VAL A 46 6.89 0.58 14.92
N TRP A 47 5.93 1.20 15.59
CA TRP A 47 4.71 1.70 14.97
C TRP A 47 4.99 2.96 14.15
N THR A 48 4.48 3.01 12.93
CA THR A 48 4.64 4.14 12.02
C THR A 48 3.47 4.25 11.06
N VAL A 49 3.55 5.20 10.15
CA VAL A 49 2.64 5.34 9.02
C VAL A 49 3.38 5.05 7.72
N SER A 50 2.69 4.48 6.77
CA SER A 50 3.21 4.17 5.43
C SER A 50 2.28 4.72 4.35
N VAL A 51 2.80 4.83 3.15
CA VAL A 51 2.04 5.04 1.92
C VAL A 51 2.19 3.83 1.03
N GLN A 52 1.15 3.50 0.28
CA GLN A 52 1.20 2.42 -0.69
C GLN A 52 1.64 2.94 -2.05
N ALA A 53 2.50 2.20 -2.71
CA ALA A 53 2.73 2.38 -4.14
C ALA A 53 1.58 1.73 -4.92
N LEU A 54 1.09 2.40 -5.94
CA LEU A 54 0.00 1.93 -6.78
C LEU A 54 0.52 1.68 -8.20
N LEU A 55 0.09 0.57 -8.78
CA LEU A 55 0.26 0.34 -10.21
C LEU A 55 -0.94 0.98 -10.94
N LEU A 56 -0.67 2.00 -11.73
CA LEU A 56 -1.69 2.74 -12.46
C LEU A 56 -1.86 2.19 -13.87
N ALA A 57 -3.10 2.01 -14.30
CA ALA A 57 -3.45 1.66 -15.65
C ALA A 57 -4.30 2.77 -16.28
N SER A 58 -4.05 3.09 -17.56
CA SER A 58 -4.89 4.01 -18.29
C SER A 58 -6.26 3.39 -18.58
N ASN A 59 -7.33 4.17 -18.44
CA ASN A 59 -8.69 3.75 -18.83
C ASN A 59 -8.83 3.46 -20.35
N ALA A 60 -7.83 3.81 -21.16
CA ALA A 60 -7.79 3.45 -22.57
C ALA A 60 -7.32 2.00 -22.83
N LEU A 61 -6.77 1.32 -21.81
CA LEU A 61 -6.44 -0.10 -21.92
C LEU A 61 -7.73 -0.94 -21.85
N SER A 62 -7.74 -2.05 -22.59
CA SER A 62 -8.88 -2.98 -22.50
C SER A 62 -8.88 -3.71 -21.15
N ASP A 63 -10.07 -4.07 -20.68
CA ASP A 63 -10.26 -4.83 -19.45
C ASP A 63 -9.48 -6.15 -19.47
N GLU A 64 -9.49 -6.85 -20.62
CA GLU A 64 -8.72 -8.09 -20.78
C GLU A 64 -7.22 -7.87 -20.59
N THR A 65 -6.67 -6.78 -21.13
CA THR A 65 -5.25 -6.46 -20.98
C THR A 65 -4.89 -6.21 -19.51
N VAL A 66 -5.69 -5.39 -18.82
CA VAL A 66 -5.43 -5.06 -17.40
C VAL A 66 -5.67 -6.27 -16.51
N GLN A 67 -6.70 -7.07 -16.78
CA GLN A 67 -6.94 -8.32 -16.04
C GLN A 67 -5.75 -9.28 -16.15
N ARG A 68 -5.20 -9.45 -17.37
CA ARG A 68 -4.01 -10.28 -17.60
C ARG A 68 -2.76 -9.72 -16.92
N LEU A 69 -2.57 -8.40 -16.93
CA LEU A 69 -1.45 -7.76 -16.23
C LEU A 69 -1.54 -7.98 -14.73
N THR A 70 -2.73 -7.83 -14.14
CA THR A 70 -2.97 -8.08 -12.72
C THR A 70 -2.69 -9.53 -12.35
N ALA A 71 -3.20 -10.48 -13.16
CA ALA A 71 -2.91 -11.89 -12.97
C ALA A 71 -1.40 -12.17 -13.02
N ARG A 72 -0.69 -11.66 -14.03
CA ARG A 72 0.75 -11.84 -14.17
C ARG A 72 1.56 -11.22 -13.04
N TYR A 73 1.11 -10.10 -12.49
CA TYR A 73 1.75 -9.53 -11.32
C TYR A 73 1.73 -10.52 -10.15
N PHE A 74 0.56 -11.05 -9.79
CA PHE A 74 0.44 -11.98 -8.66
C PHE A 74 1.08 -13.35 -8.93
N ASP A 75 1.07 -13.84 -10.19
CA ASP A 75 1.78 -15.06 -10.58
C ASP A 75 3.31 -14.96 -10.39
N SER A 76 3.86 -13.76 -10.46
CA SER A 76 5.32 -13.53 -10.43
C SER A 76 5.80 -12.68 -9.25
N VAL A 77 4.90 -12.26 -8.37
CA VAL A 77 5.21 -11.30 -7.29
C VAL A 77 6.31 -11.80 -6.35
N ASP A 78 6.38 -13.08 -6.05
CA ASP A 78 7.43 -13.66 -5.20
C ASP A 78 8.81 -13.55 -5.85
N ALA A 79 8.90 -13.78 -7.17
CA ALA A 79 10.14 -13.61 -7.91
C ALA A 79 10.56 -12.13 -7.97
N VAL A 80 9.59 -11.21 -8.11
CA VAL A 80 9.85 -9.77 -8.08
C VAL A 80 10.28 -9.34 -6.68
N ALA A 81 9.60 -9.82 -5.63
CA ALA A 81 9.93 -9.51 -4.24
C ALA A 81 11.34 -9.97 -3.86
N ALA A 82 11.79 -11.09 -4.40
CA ALA A 82 13.16 -11.57 -4.20
C ALA A 82 14.22 -10.70 -4.90
N ALA A 83 13.83 -9.98 -5.96
CA ALA A 83 14.75 -9.15 -6.76
C ALA A 83 14.82 -7.69 -6.30
N VAL A 84 13.82 -7.19 -5.58
CA VAL A 84 13.74 -5.78 -5.17
C VAL A 84 13.76 -5.64 -3.65
N PRO A 85 14.53 -4.69 -3.09
CA PRO A 85 14.68 -4.51 -1.65
C PRO A 85 13.54 -3.65 -1.04
N VAL A 86 12.30 -3.85 -1.51
CA VAL A 86 11.12 -3.15 -1.00
C VAL A 86 10.01 -4.15 -0.70
N PRO A 87 9.24 -3.95 0.37
CA PRO A 87 8.07 -4.79 0.64
C PRO A 87 7.05 -4.67 -0.49
N LEU A 88 6.62 -5.81 -1.04
CA LEU A 88 5.54 -5.88 -2.01
C LEU A 88 4.30 -6.52 -1.38
N VAL A 89 3.12 -6.11 -1.84
CA VAL A 89 1.88 -6.79 -1.48
C VAL A 89 1.77 -8.04 -2.34
N THR A 90 1.93 -9.21 -1.71
CA THR A 90 1.91 -10.51 -2.38
C THR A 90 0.53 -11.18 -2.33
N ASP A 91 -0.32 -10.78 -1.41
CA ASP A 91 -1.68 -11.31 -1.25
C ASP A 91 -2.70 -10.46 -2.02
N PRO A 92 -3.40 -11.03 -3.01
CA PRO A 92 -4.45 -10.33 -3.76
C PRO A 92 -5.57 -9.77 -2.86
N ALA A 93 -5.93 -10.44 -1.76
CA ALA A 93 -6.97 -9.98 -0.86
C ALA A 93 -6.53 -8.70 -0.13
N VAL A 94 -5.27 -8.62 0.28
CA VAL A 94 -4.71 -7.41 0.90
C VAL A 94 -4.64 -6.27 -0.12
N ALA A 95 -4.23 -6.56 -1.36
CA ALA A 95 -4.19 -5.56 -2.43
C ALA A 95 -5.58 -5.02 -2.77
N ALA A 96 -6.60 -5.91 -2.80
CA ALA A 96 -7.98 -5.54 -3.11
C ALA A 96 -8.71 -4.80 -1.98
N ALA A 97 -8.23 -4.91 -0.74
CA ALA A 97 -8.88 -4.32 0.43
C ALA A 97 -8.64 -2.80 0.57
N GLN A 98 -7.71 -2.24 -0.18
CA GLN A 98 -7.25 -0.88 0.03
C GLN A 98 -7.00 -0.18 -1.30
N SER A 99 -7.80 0.84 -1.61
CA SER A 99 -7.54 1.71 -2.75
C SER A 99 -7.97 3.14 -2.44
N VAL A 100 -7.13 4.09 -2.79
CA VAL A 100 -7.43 5.54 -2.71
C VAL A 100 -7.96 6.09 -4.03
N ILE A 101 -7.95 5.26 -5.07
CA ILE A 101 -8.51 5.57 -6.39
C ILE A 101 -9.34 4.38 -6.88
N PRO A 102 -10.30 4.57 -7.81
CA PRO A 102 -11.05 3.46 -8.38
C PRO A 102 -10.15 2.43 -9.05
N TYR A 103 -10.48 1.15 -8.89
CA TYR A 103 -9.84 0.10 -9.67
C TYR A 103 -10.23 0.21 -11.14
N HIS A 104 -9.28 -0.06 -12.03
CA HIS A 104 -9.61 -0.34 -13.42
C HIS A 104 -10.53 -1.57 -13.50
N THR A 105 -11.54 -1.54 -14.38
CA THR A 105 -12.54 -2.62 -14.50
C THR A 105 -11.90 -3.99 -14.74
N GLY A 106 -10.83 -4.07 -15.51
CA GLY A 106 -10.06 -5.29 -15.70
C GLY A 106 -9.36 -5.79 -14.43
N ALA A 107 -8.82 -4.90 -13.59
CA ALA A 107 -8.25 -5.29 -12.30
C ALA A 107 -9.34 -5.79 -11.33
N ALA A 108 -10.48 -5.07 -11.27
CA ALA A 108 -11.63 -5.50 -10.47
C ALA A 108 -12.15 -6.88 -10.91
N ALA A 109 -12.19 -7.14 -12.23
CA ALA A 109 -12.58 -8.43 -12.77
C ALA A 109 -11.64 -9.57 -12.34
N TYR A 110 -10.33 -9.31 -12.27
CA TYR A 110 -9.36 -10.28 -11.73
C TYR A 110 -9.68 -10.65 -10.28
N TYR A 111 -9.83 -9.65 -9.40
CA TYR A 111 -10.14 -9.90 -7.98
C TYR A 111 -11.47 -10.66 -7.81
N THR A 112 -12.49 -10.25 -8.54
CA THR A 112 -13.81 -10.92 -8.51
C THR A 112 -13.70 -12.38 -8.95
N ALA A 113 -12.91 -12.68 -9.98
CA ALA A 113 -12.66 -14.06 -10.43
C ALA A 113 -11.94 -14.92 -9.38
N GLN A 114 -11.19 -14.29 -8.46
CA GLN A 114 -10.60 -14.96 -7.29
C GLN A 114 -11.54 -15.03 -6.08
N GLY A 115 -12.78 -14.61 -6.21
CA GLY A 115 -13.75 -14.55 -5.10
C GLY A 115 -13.51 -13.39 -4.13
N ILE A 116 -12.71 -12.40 -4.52
CA ILE A 116 -12.37 -11.23 -3.70
C ILE A 116 -13.21 -10.05 -4.20
N THR A 117 -13.91 -9.38 -3.31
CA THR A 117 -14.61 -8.12 -3.62
C THR A 117 -13.65 -6.96 -3.40
N PRO A 118 -13.21 -6.26 -4.46
CA PRO A 118 -12.33 -5.10 -4.28
C PRO A 118 -13.06 -3.99 -3.53
N ALA A 119 -12.38 -3.40 -2.55
CA ALA A 119 -12.89 -2.24 -1.85
C ALA A 119 -12.96 -1.05 -2.82
N GLY A 120 -14.07 -0.29 -2.75
CA GLY A 120 -14.12 1.01 -3.45
C GLY A 120 -13.11 1.99 -2.86
N PRO A 121 -12.80 3.10 -3.53
CA PRO A 121 -12.01 4.16 -2.93
C PRO A 121 -12.71 4.59 -1.64
N GLU A 122 -11.97 4.61 -0.54
CA GLU A 122 -12.47 5.24 0.67
C GLU A 122 -12.83 6.67 0.33
N THR A 123 -14.08 7.04 0.53
CA THR A 123 -14.58 8.39 0.28
C THR A 123 -14.03 9.32 1.37
N GLY A 124 -12.73 9.57 1.31
CA GLY A 124 -12.13 10.70 2.00
C GLY A 124 -12.54 11.95 1.23
N ALA A 125 -13.21 12.88 1.87
CA ALA A 125 -13.55 14.16 1.29
C ALA A 125 -12.30 14.77 0.62
N SER A 126 -12.37 14.99 -0.68
CA SER A 126 -11.35 15.77 -1.38
C SER A 126 -11.30 17.15 -0.76
N PRO A 127 -10.13 17.67 -0.37
CA PRO A 127 -10.00 19.02 0.19
C PRO A 127 -10.44 20.12 -0.79
N GLU A 128 -10.72 19.81 -2.05
CA GLU A 128 -11.23 20.76 -3.04
C GLU A 128 -12.73 21.06 -2.92
N GLN A 129 -13.50 20.30 -2.14
CA GLN A 129 -14.93 20.57 -1.96
C GLN A 129 -15.24 21.56 -0.83
N GLU A 130 -14.27 21.88 0.01
CA GLU A 130 -14.47 22.82 1.13
C GLU A 130 -14.15 24.29 0.74
N ALA A 131 -13.58 24.53 -0.42
CA ALA A 131 -13.26 25.88 -0.92
C ALA A 131 -14.37 26.51 -1.78
N ALA A 132 -15.52 25.84 -1.94
CA ALA A 132 -16.64 26.31 -2.79
C ALA A 132 -17.96 26.50 -2.00
N ALA A 133 -17.90 26.70 -0.67
CA ALA A 133 -19.06 27.01 0.17
C ALA A 133 -18.90 28.39 0.84
#